data_dd516aeb0b4fc3a20a82309461315eec
#
_entry.id   dd516aeb0b4fc3a20a82309461315eec
#
_cell.length_a   1.000
_cell.length_b   1.000
_cell.length_c   1.000
_cell.angle_alpha   90.00
_cell.angle_beta   90.00
_cell.angle_gamma   90.00
#
_symmetry.space_group_name_H-M   'P 1'
#
loop_
_entity.id
_entity.type
_entity.pdbx_description
1 polymer ?
#
loop_
_entity_poly.entity_id
_entity_poly.type
_entity_poly.pdbx_seq_one_letter_code
_entity_poly.pdbx_strand_id
1 'polypeptide(L)'
;MDRTAPVLIRIYKEENTLEVWKQDRNGKFALLNSYPICKFSGNLGPKLMQGDYQAPEGFYDITPGQMNPNSSEYLAFNTGFPNAFDRSLGRTGSFLMVHGGCQSVGCYAMTDYAMEEIYGLVDEAFKGGQEKVQLQAFPFRMTTQNLASHAGDPNMPFWEMLKAGSDAFLTTERPPTVAVCDRRYVFNPVISGNLDPSAPCPLGIDSTPIAGPLRPLQSASASAPPSNSGTIAYPTDDPIAQQISENLRKIY
;
A
#
# COMPACT_ATOMS: atom_id res chain seq x y z
N MET A 1 8.66 14.85 -15.67
CA MET A 1 8.28 15.12 -14.28
C MET A 1 9.49 15.74 -13.58
N ASP A 2 9.26 16.59 -12.57
CA ASP A 2 10.37 17.13 -11.78
C ASP A 2 11.00 16.01 -10.92
N ARG A 3 12.33 16.09 -10.69
CA ARG A 3 13.03 15.08 -9.88
C ARG A 3 12.49 14.97 -8.47
N THR A 4 12.14 16.10 -7.86
CA THR A 4 11.64 16.21 -6.49
C THR A 4 10.11 16.26 -6.40
N ALA A 5 9.40 16.04 -7.53
CA ALA A 5 7.93 16.04 -7.52
C ALA A 5 7.36 14.94 -6.63
N PRO A 6 6.19 15.18 -6.00
CA PRO A 6 5.55 14.22 -5.11
C PRO A 6 5.33 12.84 -5.72
N VAL A 7 5.43 11.81 -4.88
CA VAL A 7 5.20 10.40 -5.24
C VAL A 7 4.06 9.78 -4.43
N LEU A 8 3.48 8.73 -4.99
CA LEU A 8 2.49 7.84 -4.39
C LEU A 8 2.92 6.41 -4.67
N ILE A 9 2.77 5.52 -3.70
CA ILE A 9 3.07 4.09 -3.85
C ILE A 9 1.76 3.31 -3.86
N ARG A 10 1.63 2.37 -4.81
CA ARG A 10 0.50 1.43 -4.88
C ARG A 10 1.02 0.00 -4.97
N ILE A 11 0.49 -0.87 -4.12
CA ILE A 11 0.86 -2.28 -4.03
C ILE A 11 -0.35 -3.14 -4.38
N TYR A 12 -0.11 -4.18 -5.16
CA TYR A 12 -1.10 -5.19 -5.54
C TYR A 12 -0.52 -6.58 -5.25
N LYS A 13 -1.08 -7.26 -4.24
CA LYS A 13 -0.54 -8.54 -3.77
C LYS A 13 -0.66 -9.63 -4.82
N GLU A 14 -1.84 -9.82 -5.39
CA GLU A 14 -2.10 -10.90 -6.36
C GLU A 14 -1.22 -10.78 -7.59
N GLU A 15 -1.01 -9.55 -8.07
CA GLU A 15 -0.14 -9.27 -9.22
C GLU A 15 1.35 -9.21 -8.83
N ASN A 16 1.69 -9.36 -7.55
CA ASN A 16 3.06 -9.22 -7.03
C ASN A 16 3.75 -7.93 -7.53
N THR A 17 3.03 -6.81 -7.47
CA THR A 17 3.48 -5.56 -8.09
C THR A 17 3.44 -4.39 -7.11
N LEU A 18 4.53 -3.60 -7.09
CA LEU A 18 4.58 -2.29 -6.48
C LEU A 18 4.74 -1.24 -7.58
N GLU A 19 3.85 -0.27 -7.61
CA GLU A 19 3.87 0.86 -8.53
C GLU A 19 4.27 2.14 -7.82
N VAL A 20 5.16 2.92 -8.43
CA VAL A 20 5.45 4.30 -8.04
C VAL A 20 4.80 5.23 -9.05
N TRP A 21 3.93 6.08 -8.55
CA TRP A 21 3.26 7.14 -9.29
C TRP A 21 3.89 8.47 -8.91
N LYS A 22 4.05 9.37 -9.87
CA LYS A 22 4.70 10.66 -9.65
C LYS A 22 3.87 11.80 -10.22
N GLN A 23 3.86 12.93 -9.49
CA GLN A 23 3.10 14.11 -9.87
C GLN A 23 3.71 14.78 -11.10
N ASP A 24 2.86 15.13 -12.06
CA ASP A 24 3.20 15.94 -13.23
C ASP A 24 3.05 17.44 -12.93
N ARG A 25 3.33 18.29 -13.95
CA ARG A 25 3.22 19.75 -13.83
C ARG A 25 1.78 20.26 -13.66
N ASN A 26 0.79 19.42 -13.94
CA ASN A 26 -0.64 19.74 -13.77
C ASN A 26 -1.16 19.32 -12.38
N GLY A 27 -0.28 18.78 -11.53
CA GLY A 27 -0.64 18.27 -10.22
C GLY A 27 -1.36 16.91 -10.24
N LYS A 28 -1.33 16.20 -11.37
CA LYS A 28 -1.87 14.86 -11.53
C LYS A 28 -0.76 13.82 -11.41
N PHE A 29 -1.11 12.65 -10.87
CA PHE A 29 -0.16 11.55 -10.72
C PHE A 29 -0.27 10.61 -11.92
N ALA A 30 0.86 10.34 -12.56
CA ALA A 30 0.99 9.34 -13.60
C ALA A 30 1.94 8.22 -13.17
N LEU A 31 1.73 7.02 -13.68
CA LEU A 31 2.61 5.89 -13.41
C LEU A 31 4.02 6.21 -13.89
N LEU A 32 4.97 6.21 -12.96
CA LEU A 32 6.39 6.40 -13.27
C LEU A 32 7.05 5.06 -13.58
N ASN A 33 6.89 4.09 -12.68
CA ASN A 33 7.48 2.76 -12.82
C ASN A 33 6.70 1.71 -12.04
N SER A 34 6.91 0.44 -12.43
CA SER A 34 6.30 -0.73 -11.81
C SER A 34 7.39 -1.74 -11.49
N TYR A 35 7.41 -2.24 -10.27
CA TYR A 35 8.43 -3.15 -9.75
C TYR A 35 7.78 -4.45 -9.30
N PRO A 36 8.33 -5.60 -9.69
CA PRO A 36 7.87 -6.87 -9.14
C PRO A 36 8.24 -7.00 -7.68
N ILE A 37 7.31 -7.46 -6.87
CA ILE A 37 7.54 -7.82 -5.48
C ILE A 37 8.17 -9.20 -5.44
N CYS A 38 9.35 -9.34 -4.83
CA CYS A 38 9.99 -10.64 -4.67
C CYS A 38 9.15 -11.59 -3.82
N LYS A 39 8.67 -11.05 -2.69
CA LYS A 39 7.89 -11.82 -1.72
C LYS A 39 7.08 -10.90 -0.83
N PHE A 40 5.85 -11.25 -0.57
CA PHE A 40 5.10 -10.77 0.58
C PHE A 40 4.64 -11.96 1.42
N SER A 41 4.33 -11.74 2.69
CA SER A 41 3.91 -12.82 3.58
C SER A 41 2.39 -12.84 3.75
N GLY A 42 1.85 -14.03 3.93
CA GLY A 42 0.43 -14.28 4.15
C GLY A 42 -0.36 -14.40 2.85
N ASN A 43 -1.67 -14.28 2.99
CA ASN A 43 -2.66 -14.39 1.91
C ASN A 43 -3.22 -13.00 1.53
N LEU A 44 -4.17 -12.97 0.59
CA LEU A 44 -5.02 -11.80 0.39
C LEU A 44 -5.85 -11.56 1.67
N GLY A 45 -6.05 -10.30 2.02
CA GLY A 45 -6.76 -9.89 3.22
C GLY A 45 -5.91 -9.02 4.15
N PRO A 46 -6.55 -8.37 5.14
CA PRO A 46 -5.90 -7.45 6.06
C PRO A 46 -5.00 -8.17 7.07
N LYS A 47 -3.98 -7.46 7.55
CA LYS A 47 -3.26 -7.84 8.77
C LYS A 47 -4.16 -7.57 9.98
N LEU A 48 -4.22 -8.53 10.92
CA LEU A 48 -5.09 -8.44 12.09
C LEU A 48 -4.30 -8.31 13.40
N MET A 49 -3.24 -9.07 13.58
CA MET A 49 -2.50 -9.10 14.85
C MET A 49 -1.00 -9.31 14.67
N GLN A 50 -0.25 -8.92 15.70
CA GLN A 50 1.17 -9.22 15.78
C GLN A 50 1.40 -10.73 15.64
N GLY A 51 2.35 -11.13 14.80
CA GLY A 51 2.74 -12.53 14.60
C GLY A 51 1.84 -13.34 13.65
N ASP A 52 0.87 -12.73 12.97
CA ASP A 52 0.02 -13.39 11.98
C ASP A 52 0.71 -13.60 10.62
N TYR A 53 1.94 -13.15 10.47
CA TYR A 53 2.74 -13.23 9.24
C TYR A 53 2.04 -12.65 8.00
N GLN A 54 1.16 -11.68 8.19
CA GLN A 54 0.32 -11.09 7.15
C GLN A 54 0.86 -9.71 6.75
N ALA A 55 1.09 -9.48 5.46
CA ALA A 55 1.38 -8.16 4.93
C ALA A 55 0.09 -7.30 4.93
N PRO A 56 0.16 -6.03 5.39
CA PRO A 56 -1.02 -5.21 5.59
C PRO A 56 -1.64 -4.74 4.27
N GLU A 57 -2.96 -4.62 4.23
CA GLU A 57 -3.72 -3.94 3.18
C GLU A 57 -4.40 -2.70 3.76
N GLY A 58 -4.45 -1.61 2.99
CA GLY A 58 -5.06 -0.35 3.44
C GLY A 58 -4.37 0.88 2.87
N PHE A 59 -4.66 2.03 3.47
CA PHE A 59 -4.11 3.34 3.13
C PHE A 59 -3.21 3.80 4.27
N TYR A 60 -1.94 4.02 3.98
CA TYR A 60 -0.92 4.36 4.96
C TYR A 60 -0.17 5.63 4.56
N ASP A 61 0.37 6.35 5.52
CA ASP A 61 1.23 7.50 5.30
C ASP A 61 2.66 7.16 5.74
N ILE A 62 3.61 7.33 4.84
CA ILE A 62 5.04 7.22 5.11
C ILE A 62 5.56 8.64 5.32
N THR A 63 6.25 8.87 6.42
CA THR A 63 6.92 10.13 6.75
C THR A 63 8.44 9.99 6.66
N PRO A 64 9.21 11.09 6.62
CA PRO A 64 10.68 11.00 6.61
C PRO A 64 11.25 10.18 7.77
N GLY A 65 10.62 10.23 8.96
CA GLY A 65 11.06 9.47 10.15
C GLY A 65 10.85 7.94 10.04
N GLN A 66 10.13 7.48 9.02
CA GLN A 66 9.90 6.06 8.77
C GLN A 66 10.90 5.47 7.76
N MET A 67 11.75 6.31 7.15
CA MET A 67 12.83 5.88 6.26
C MET A 67 13.96 5.26 7.09
N ASN A 68 14.45 4.09 6.68
CA ASN A 68 15.55 3.39 7.34
C ASN A 68 16.67 3.04 6.34
N PRO A 69 17.69 3.90 6.22
CA PRO A 69 18.84 3.64 5.34
C PRO A 69 19.80 2.58 5.90
N ASN A 70 19.66 2.21 7.18
CA ASN A 70 20.51 1.23 7.86
C ASN A 70 19.76 -0.07 8.17
N SER A 71 18.83 -0.46 7.31
CA SER A 71 18.08 -1.70 7.46
C SER A 71 18.99 -2.93 7.30
N SER A 72 18.77 -3.97 8.10
CA SER A 72 19.40 -5.28 7.90
C SER A 72 19.03 -5.92 6.56
N GLU A 73 17.89 -5.54 6.01
CA GLU A 73 17.38 -5.97 4.72
C GLU A 73 17.66 -4.93 3.62
N TYR A 74 18.91 -4.43 3.57
CA TYR A 74 19.38 -3.37 2.67
C TYR A 74 18.76 -2.01 3.03
N LEU A 75 17.85 -1.45 2.22
CA LEU A 75 17.08 -0.24 2.50
C LEU A 75 15.65 -0.61 2.90
N ALA A 76 15.01 0.20 3.74
CA ALA A 76 13.63 -0.03 4.13
C ALA A 76 12.90 1.27 4.47
N PHE A 77 11.58 1.24 4.39
CA PHE A 77 10.71 2.21 5.08
C PHE A 77 9.52 1.50 5.72
N ASN A 78 9.09 2.01 6.87
CA ASN A 78 7.92 1.49 7.57
C ASN A 78 6.66 1.93 6.84
N THR A 79 5.69 1.01 6.66
CA THR A 79 4.42 1.30 6.00
C THR A 79 3.52 2.27 6.77
N GLY A 80 3.72 2.37 8.10
CA GLY A 80 2.82 3.13 8.98
C GLY A 80 1.68 2.29 9.58
N PHE A 81 1.70 0.96 9.39
CA PHE A 81 0.78 0.06 10.08
C PHE A 81 1.07 0.01 11.60
N PRO A 82 0.04 -0.02 12.49
CA PRO A 82 -1.37 0.16 12.22
C PRO A 82 -1.76 1.64 12.05
N ASN A 83 -2.59 1.95 11.06
CA ASN A 83 -3.15 3.27 10.87
C ASN A 83 -4.36 3.53 11.80
N ALA A 84 -5.08 4.64 11.62
CA ALA A 84 -6.25 4.97 12.45
C ALA A 84 -7.39 3.94 12.30
N PHE A 85 -7.61 3.43 11.08
CA PHE A 85 -8.60 2.40 10.80
C PHE A 85 -8.24 1.09 11.49
N ASP A 86 -6.99 0.64 11.34
CA ASP A 86 -6.52 -0.61 11.97
C ASP A 86 -6.66 -0.55 13.49
N ARG A 87 -6.25 0.58 14.09
CA ARG A 87 -6.39 0.79 15.55
C ARG A 87 -7.83 0.80 16.01
N SER A 88 -8.76 1.38 15.25
CA SER A 88 -10.19 1.40 15.60
C SER A 88 -10.80 0.00 15.66
N LEU A 89 -10.20 -0.95 14.92
CA LEU A 89 -10.58 -2.36 14.92
C LEU A 89 -9.75 -3.23 15.88
N GLY A 90 -8.86 -2.62 16.70
CA GLY A 90 -8.00 -3.34 17.62
C GLY A 90 -6.88 -4.16 16.94
N ARG A 91 -6.58 -3.88 15.67
CA ARG A 91 -5.49 -4.55 14.96
C ARG A 91 -4.14 -4.17 15.55
N THR A 92 -3.22 -5.13 15.61
CA THR A 92 -1.90 -4.96 16.23
C THR A 92 -0.77 -5.44 15.34
N GLY A 93 0.41 -4.87 15.52
CA GLY A 93 1.62 -5.23 14.78
C GLY A 93 2.58 -4.06 14.72
N SER A 94 3.83 -4.35 14.44
CA SER A 94 4.90 -3.36 14.31
C SER A 94 5.92 -3.83 13.27
N PHE A 95 6.75 -2.89 12.78
CA PHE A 95 7.82 -3.17 11.82
C PHE A 95 7.37 -3.80 10.52
N LEU A 96 6.20 -3.39 10.01
CA LEU A 96 5.72 -3.77 8.69
C LEU A 96 6.33 -2.83 7.67
N MET A 97 7.23 -3.36 6.83
CA MET A 97 8.07 -2.55 5.96
C MET A 97 7.92 -2.91 4.49
N VAL A 98 8.31 -1.99 3.63
CA VAL A 98 8.81 -2.27 2.28
C VAL A 98 10.34 -2.23 2.37
N HIS A 99 11.03 -3.28 1.93
CA HIS A 99 12.49 -3.43 2.10
C HIS A 99 13.12 -4.27 0.98
N GLY A 100 14.44 -4.25 0.88
CA GLY A 100 15.23 -5.12 0.00
C GLY A 100 15.35 -6.55 0.50
N GLY A 101 16.35 -7.30 0.03
CA GLY A 101 16.72 -8.62 0.54
C GLY A 101 15.86 -9.79 0.08
N CYS A 102 14.77 -9.57 -0.65
CA CYS A 102 13.87 -10.63 -1.18
C CYS A 102 13.35 -11.65 -0.15
N GLN A 103 13.42 -11.40 1.15
CA GLN A 103 12.91 -12.28 2.22
C GLN A 103 11.82 -11.55 3.03
N SER A 104 10.72 -12.21 3.34
CA SER A 104 9.62 -11.57 4.06
C SER A 104 9.06 -12.44 5.18
N VAL A 105 8.77 -11.75 6.31
CA VAL A 105 8.02 -12.28 7.46
C VAL A 105 7.00 -11.20 7.88
N GLY A 106 5.98 -10.97 7.04
CA GLY A 106 4.95 -9.95 7.27
C GLY A 106 5.13 -8.64 6.49
N CYS A 107 6.22 -8.50 5.73
CA CYS A 107 6.59 -7.30 4.97
C CYS A 107 6.33 -7.46 3.46
N TYR A 108 6.68 -6.41 2.70
CA TYR A 108 6.80 -6.43 1.25
C TYR A 108 8.29 -6.38 0.89
N ALA A 109 8.85 -7.51 0.45
CA ALA A 109 10.26 -7.63 0.09
C ALA A 109 10.46 -7.40 -1.40
N MET A 110 11.36 -6.50 -1.73
CA MET A 110 11.80 -6.15 -3.08
C MET A 110 13.20 -6.69 -3.34
N THR A 111 13.66 -6.67 -4.59
CA THR A 111 15.10 -6.79 -4.86
C THR A 111 15.82 -5.55 -4.32
N ASP A 112 17.10 -5.68 -3.98
CA ASP A 112 17.90 -4.53 -3.52
C ASP A 112 17.90 -3.42 -4.56
N TYR A 113 18.05 -3.76 -5.83
CA TYR A 113 17.99 -2.81 -6.94
C TYR A 113 16.66 -2.06 -7.02
N ALA A 114 15.53 -2.77 -6.96
CA ALA A 114 14.21 -2.13 -6.98
C ALA A 114 14.02 -1.25 -5.74
N MET A 115 14.48 -1.72 -4.57
CA MET A 115 14.37 -0.96 -3.34
C MET A 115 15.23 0.31 -3.35
N GLU A 116 16.41 0.28 -3.94
CA GLU A 116 17.26 1.46 -4.11
C GLU A 116 16.55 2.55 -4.92
N GLU A 117 15.92 2.19 -6.02
CA GLU A 117 15.16 3.14 -6.84
C GLU A 117 13.92 3.67 -6.09
N ILE A 118 13.12 2.79 -5.51
CA ILE A 118 11.90 3.17 -4.78
C ILE A 118 12.25 4.09 -3.60
N TYR A 119 13.28 3.72 -2.82
CA TYR A 119 13.77 4.51 -1.69
C TYR A 119 14.26 5.88 -2.14
N GLY A 120 15.06 5.93 -3.20
CA GLY A 120 15.57 7.18 -3.77
C GLY A 120 14.45 8.09 -4.25
N LEU A 121 13.40 7.56 -4.91
CA LEU A 121 12.24 8.34 -5.36
C LEU A 121 11.46 8.93 -4.18
N VAL A 122 11.28 8.17 -3.10
CA VAL A 122 10.62 8.63 -1.87
C VAL A 122 11.45 9.71 -1.17
N ASP A 123 12.77 9.50 -1.03
CA ASP A 123 13.69 10.46 -0.41
C ASP A 123 13.76 11.79 -1.20
N GLU A 124 13.81 11.72 -2.52
CA GLU A 124 13.78 12.92 -3.37
C GLU A 124 12.44 13.69 -3.25
N ALA A 125 11.32 12.98 -3.13
CA ALA A 125 10.02 13.63 -2.92
C ALA A 125 9.97 14.35 -1.57
N PHE A 126 10.52 13.76 -0.51
CA PHE A 126 10.67 14.43 0.79
C PHE A 126 11.55 15.67 0.72
N LYS A 127 12.68 15.58 0.03
CA LYS A 127 13.56 16.75 -0.24
C LYS A 127 12.84 17.85 -1.02
N GLY A 128 11.86 17.49 -1.85
CA GLY A 128 10.98 18.40 -2.57
C GLY A 128 9.89 19.06 -1.74
N GLY A 129 9.78 18.69 -0.46
CA GLY A 129 8.80 19.25 0.47
C GLY A 129 7.53 18.42 0.62
N GLN A 130 7.46 17.20 0.08
CA GLN A 130 6.36 16.30 0.37
C GLN A 130 6.46 15.85 1.84
N GLU A 131 5.44 16.16 2.64
CA GLU A 131 5.46 15.81 4.08
C GLU A 131 5.17 14.33 4.32
N LYS A 132 4.36 13.71 3.46
CA LYS A 132 3.92 12.33 3.56
C LYS A 132 3.80 11.69 2.18
N VAL A 133 4.31 10.49 2.03
CA VAL A 133 4.05 9.64 0.86
C VAL A 133 2.93 8.68 1.21
N GLN A 134 1.81 8.77 0.49
CA GLN A 134 0.72 7.81 0.68
C GLN A 134 1.11 6.47 0.07
N LEU A 135 0.92 5.38 0.83
CA LEU A 135 1.03 4.00 0.39
C LEU A 135 -0.36 3.37 0.39
N GLN A 136 -0.79 2.88 -0.76
CA GLN A 136 -2.06 2.19 -0.96
C GLN A 136 -1.76 0.71 -1.22
N ALA A 137 -2.05 -0.16 -0.26
CA ALA A 137 -1.83 -1.60 -0.39
C ALA A 137 -3.16 -2.33 -0.60
N PHE A 138 -3.26 -3.05 -1.70
CA PHE A 138 -4.45 -3.73 -2.16
C PHE A 138 -4.24 -5.24 -2.29
N PRO A 139 -5.32 -6.04 -2.16
CA PRO A 139 -5.25 -7.48 -2.43
C PRO A 139 -4.92 -7.76 -3.91
N PHE A 140 -5.53 -7.02 -4.81
CA PHE A 140 -5.43 -7.11 -6.27
C PHE A 140 -5.78 -5.74 -6.88
N ARG A 141 -5.65 -5.60 -8.19
CA ARG A 141 -6.14 -4.40 -8.90
C ARG A 141 -7.64 -4.26 -8.69
N MET A 142 -8.06 -3.14 -8.09
CA MET A 142 -9.42 -2.90 -7.59
C MET A 142 -10.43 -2.65 -8.72
N THR A 143 -10.47 -3.54 -9.72
CA THR A 143 -11.47 -3.52 -10.80
C THR A 143 -12.76 -4.24 -10.36
N THR A 144 -13.89 -3.87 -10.98
CA THR A 144 -15.16 -4.58 -10.74
C THR A 144 -15.06 -6.06 -11.09
N GLN A 145 -14.31 -6.42 -12.14
CA GLN A 145 -14.10 -7.79 -12.55
C GLN A 145 -13.33 -8.60 -11.49
N ASN A 146 -12.23 -8.03 -10.94
CA ASN A 146 -11.44 -8.72 -9.91
C ASN A 146 -12.24 -8.89 -8.63
N LEU A 147 -13.02 -7.88 -8.20
CA LEU A 147 -13.92 -8.06 -7.06
C LEU A 147 -14.94 -9.19 -7.31
N ALA A 148 -15.52 -9.24 -8.51
CA ALA A 148 -16.47 -10.29 -8.86
C ALA A 148 -15.84 -11.69 -8.85
N SER A 149 -14.57 -11.82 -9.27
CA SER A 149 -13.85 -13.12 -9.24
C SER A 149 -13.55 -13.60 -7.82
N HIS A 150 -13.54 -12.70 -6.85
CA HIS A 150 -13.36 -13.01 -5.42
C HIS A 150 -14.69 -12.96 -4.63
N ALA A 151 -15.83 -12.94 -5.32
CA ALA A 151 -17.14 -12.92 -4.67
C ALA A 151 -17.30 -14.08 -3.68
N GLY A 152 -17.74 -13.77 -2.47
CA GLY A 152 -17.87 -14.77 -1.38
C GLY A 152 -16.65 -14.86 -0.45
N ASP A 153 -15.54 -14.18 -0.75
CA ASP A 153 -14.44 -14.06 0.20
C ASP A 153 -14.89 -13.28 1.46
N PRO A 154 -14.54 -13.73 2.68
CA PRO A 154 -14.94 -13.04 3.91
C PRO A 154 -14.34 -11.63 4.05
N ASN A 155 -13.35 -11.27 3.24
CA ASN A 155 -12.75 -9.93 3.22
C ASN A 155 -13.47 -8.96 2.25
N MET A 156 -14.48 -9.40 1.49
CA MET A 156 -15.18 -8.55 0.53
C MET A 156 -15.64 -7.21 1.09
N PRO A 157 -16.26 -7.12 2.28
CA PRO A 157 -16.67 -5.82 2.83
C PRO A 157 -15.50 -4.85 3.03
N PHE A 158 -14.32 -5.37 3.37
CA PHE A 158 -13.11 -4.57 3.49
C PHE A 158 -12.56 -4.16 2.12
N TRP A 159 -12.58 -5.06 1.15
CA TRP A 159 -12.09 -4.78 -0.21
C TRP A 159 -12.98 -3.81 -0.98
N GLU A 160 -14.30 -3.86 -0.79
CA GLU A 160 -15.22 -2.87 -1.33
C GLU A 160 -14.92 -1.45 -0.81
N MET A 161 -14.56 -1.34 0.47
CA MET A 161 -14.14 -0.08 1.05
C MET A 161 -12.78 0.38 0.47
N LEU A 162 -11.81 -0.53 0.27
CA LEU A 162 -10.54 -0.21 -0.39
C LEU A 162 -10.77 0.25 -1.85
N LYS A 163 -11.73 -0.38 -2.54
CA LYS A 163 -12.08 0.00 -3.91
C LYS A 163 -12.54 1.45 -3.99
N ALA A 164 -13.34 1.93 -3.06
CA ALA A 164 -13.80 3.32 -3.06
C ALA A 164 -12.62 4.31 -3.05
N GLY A 165 -11.58 4.05 -2.26
CA GLY A 165 -10.37 4.88 -2.25
C GLY A 165 -9.53 4.73 -3.52
N SER A 166 -9.45 3.52 -4.08
CA SER A 166 -8.81 3.29 -5.37
C SER A 166 -9.51 4.05 -6.50
N ASP A 167 -10.85 4.02 -6.54
CA ASP A 167 -11.65 4.73 -7.54
C ASP A 167 -11.54 6.25 -7.40
N ALA A 168 -11.48 6.76 -6.17
CA ALA A 168 -11.25 8.18 -5.90
C ALA A 168 -9.92 8.65 -6.51
N PHE A 169 -8.83 7.85 -6.38
CA PHE A 169 -7.56 8.13 -7.05
C PHE A 169 -7.70 8.07 -8.57
N LEU A 170 -8.27 6.99 -9.12
CA LEU A 170 -8.36 6.80 -10.57
C LEU A 170 -9.21 7.88 -11.25
N THR A 171 -10.22 8.40 -10.56
CA THR A 171 -11.09 9.47 -11.08
C THR A 171 -10.39 10.82 -11.09
N THR A 172 -9.61 11.12 -10.06
CA THR A 172 -8.99 12.44 -9.88
C THR A 172 -7.54 12.51 -10.33
N GLU A 173 -6.90 11.34 -10.48
CA GLU A 173 -5.45 11.19 -10.67
C GLU A 173 -4.65 11.89 -9.55
N ARG A 174 -5.26 11.98 -8.35
CA ARG A 174 -4.66 12.56 -7.15
C ARG A 174 -4.89 11.62 -5.96
N PRO A 175 -3.88 11.44 -5.07
CA PRO A 175 -4.09 10.67 -3.85
C PRO A 175 -5.29 11.24 -3.07
N PRO A 176 -6.27 10.41 -2.70
CA PRO A 176 -7.38 10.88 -1.89
C PRO A 176 -6.89 11.26 -0.48
N THR A 177 -7.50 12.29 0.11
CA THR A 177 -7.40 12.46 1.56
C THR A 177 -8.16 11.33 2.24
N VAL A 178 -7.57 10.76 3.29
CA VAL A 178 -8.12 9.60 4.00
C VAL A 178 -8.42 10.00 5.44
N ALA A 179 -9.66 9.82 5.85
CA ALA A 179 -10.08 9.92 7.25
C ALA A 179 -10.75 8.62 7.68
N VAL A 180 -11.02 8.50 8.98
CA VAL A 180 -11.69 7.32 9.55
C VAL A 180 -12.74 7.79 10.54
N CYS A 181 -13.96 7.28 10.42
CA CYS A 181 -15.03 7.37 11.41
C CYS A 181 -15.92 6.12 11.31
N ASP A 182 -16.66 5.80 12.34
CA ASP A 182 -17.48 4.58 12.41
C ASP A 182 -16.69 3.31 12.02
N ARG A 183 -15.38 3.27 12.30
CA ARG A 183 -14.46 2.17 11.91
C ARG A 183 -14.43 1.91 10.41
N ARG A 184 -14.53 2.98 9.60
CA ARG A 184 -14.52 2.94 8.13
C ARG A 184 -13.60 4.00 7.56
N TYR A 185 -13.00 3.73 6.42
CA TYR A 185 -12.35 4.77 5.64
C TYR A 185 -13.39 5.71 5.04
N VAL A 186 -13.07 7.00 5.04
CA VAL A 186 -13.78 8.05 4.34
C VAL A 186 -12.79 8.76 3.44
N PHE A 187 -13.13 8.90 2.17
CA PHE A 187 -12.24 9.48 1.17
C PHE A 187 -12.71 10.87 0.76
N ASN A 188 -11.75 11.82 0.70
CA ASN A 188 -11.99 13.23 0.36
C ASN A 188 -13.10 13.89 1.19
N PRO A 189 -13.21 13.65 2.50
CA PRO A 189 -14.25 14.28 3.30
C PRO A 189 -14.01 15.79 3.39
N VAL A 190 -15.08 16.56 3.32
CA VAL A 190 -15.05 17.99 3.60
C VAL A 190 -15.29 18.17 5.10
N ILE A 191 -14.20 18.23 5.87
CA ILE A 191 -14.26 18.33 7.34
C ILE A 191 -13.32 19.42 7.85
N SER A 192 -13.68 19.97 9.01
CA SER A 192 -12.82 20.84 9.81
C SER A 192 -12.34 20.03 11.04
N GLY A 193 -11.05 19.65 11.08
CA GLY A 193 -10.44 18.91 12.17
C GLY A 193 -10.34 17.39 11.96
N ASN A 194 -9.89 16.70 12.99
CA ASN A 194 -9.72 15.24 12.99
C ASN A 194 -11.01 14.55 13.40
N LEU A 195 -11.37 13.46 12.70
CA LEU A 195 -12.47 12.58 13.10
C LEU A 195 -11.99 11.58 14.17
N ASP A 196 -12.91 11.22 15.10
CA ASP A 196 -12.69 10.05 15.96
C ASP A 196 -12.94 8.77 15.14
N PRO A 197 -11.94 7.91 15.00
CA PRO A 197 -12.07 6.70 14.16
C PRO A 197 -13.16 5.72 14.65
N SER A 198 -13.55 5.77 15.92
CA SER A 198 -14.52 4.87 16.53
C SER A 198 -15.91 5.48 16.68
N ALA A 199 -16.03 6.80 16.59
CA ALA A 199 -17.30 7.50 16.70
C ALA A 199 -18.07 7.49 15.37
N PRO A 200 -19.41 7.63 15.40
CA PRO A 200 -20.21 7.79 14.18
C PRO A 200 -19.71 8.94 13.32
N CYS A 201 -19.82 8.77 12.01
CA CYS A 201 -19.46 9.84 11.08
C CYS A 201 -20.39 11.05 11.25
N PRO A 202 -19.85 12.28 11.21
CA PRO A 202 -20.66 13.49 11.21
C PRO A 202 -21.66 13.52 10.04
N LEU A 203 -22.76 14.23 10.21
CA LEU A 203 -23.76 14.41 9.14
C LEU A 203 -23.12 15.05 7.90
N GLY A 204 -23.44 14.50 6.73
CA GLY A 204 -22.90 14.96 5.45
C GLY A 204 -21.55 14.33 5.07
N ILE A 205 -21.01 13.43 5.87
CA ILE A 205 -19.89 12.60 5.49
C ILE A 205 -20.42 11.24 5.04
N ASP A 206 -20.33 10.98 3.74
CA ASP A 206 -20.68 9.69 3.17
C ASP A 206 -19.52 8.70 3.43
N SER A 207 -19.71 7.84 4.43
CA SER A 207 -18.91 6.62 4.52
C SER A 207 -19.44 5.64 3.47
N THR A 208 -18.56 5.06 2.66
CA THR A 208 -18.95 4.02 1.71
C THR A 208 -19.69 2.89 2.46
N PRO A 209 -20.96 2.60 2.16
CA PRO A 209 -21.67 1.49 2.78
C PRO A 209 -20.92 0.19 2.48
N ILE A 210 -20.65 -0.62 3.48
CA ILE A 210 -20.11 -1.97 3.31
C ILE A 210 -21.22 -2.99 3.47
N ALA A 211 -21.27 -3.94 2.55
CA ALA A 211 -22.27 -5.02 2.55
C ALA A 211 -21.92 -6.13 3.55
N GLY A 212 -21.84 -5.81 4.85
CA GLY A 212 -21.59 -6.80 5.90
C GLY A 212 -20.61 -6.34 6.99
N PRO A 213 -20.48 -7.11 8.07
CA PRO A 213 -19.56 -6.79 9.14
C PRO A 213 -18.11 -7.00 8.71
N LEU A 214 -17.22 -6.08 9.09
CA LEU A 214 -15.77 -6.29 9.00
C LEU A 214 -15.41 -7.53 9.81
N ARG A 215 -14.48 -8.34 9.28
CA ARG A 215 -14.03 -9.56 9.94
C ARG A 215 -13.55 -9.25 11.36
N PRO A 216 -14.18 -9.84 12.42
CA PRO A 216 -13.71 -9.65 13.78
C PRO A 216 -12.35 -10.30 14.00
N LEU A 217 -11.60 -9.81 14.98
CA LEU A 217 -10.39 -10.48 15.46
C LEU A 217 -10.76 -11.88 15.93
N GLN A 218 -10.44 -12.90 15.13
CA GLN A 218 -10.49 -14.28 15.58
C GLN A 218 -9.13 -14.60 16.21
N SER A 219 -9.15 -15.27 17.36
CA SER A 219 -7.92 -15.81 17.94
C SER A 219 -7.30 -16.78 16.94
N ALA A 220 -6.23 -16.36 16.28
CA ALA A 220 -5.50 -17.21 15.36
C ALA A 220 -4.84 -18.32 16.14
N SER A 221 -5.28 -19.56 15.94
CA SER A 221 -4.40 -20.69 16.20
C SER A 221 -3.19 -20.55 15.27
N ALA A 222 -2.00 -20.45 15.85
CA ALA A 222 -0.74 -20.21 15.16
C ALA A 222 -0.31 -21.43 14.33
N SER A 223 -0.97 -21.62 13.20
CA SER A 223 -0.40 -22.42 12.12
C SER A 223 0.13 -21.44 11.06
N ALA A 224 1.43 -21.44 10.84
CA ALA A 224 2.04 -20.63 9.80
C ALA A 224 1.37 -20.95 8.45
N PRO A 225 0.87 -19.94 7.71
CA PRO A 225 0.32 -20.19 6.39
C PRO A 225 1.41 -20.71 5.45
N PRO A 226 1.05 -21.53 4.45
CA PRO A 226 2.01 -21.96 3.46
C PRO A 226 2.61 -20.72 2.78
N SER A 227 3.94 -20.63 2.79
CA SER A 227 4.67 -19.60 2.07
C SER A 227 4.39 -19.77 0.58
N ASN A 228 3.92 -18.74 -0.08
CA ASN A 228 3.82 -18.72 -1.54
C ASN A 228 5.25 -18.58 -2.09
N SER A 229 5.96 -19.71 -2.13
CA SER A 229 7.36 -19.80 -2.56
C SER A 229 7.45 -19.97 -4.08
N GLY A 230 6.79 -19.10 -4.81
CA GLY A 230 7.08 -18.91 -6.22
C GLY A 230 8.38 -18.13 -6.34
N THR A 231 9.51 -18.81 -6.39
CA THR A 231 10.78 -18.21 -6.79
C THR A 231 10.65 -17.85 -8.27
N ILE A 232 10.35 -16.60 -8.57
CA ILE A 232 10.40 -16.10 -9.94
C ILE A 232 11.89 -15.92 -10.25
N ALA A 233 12.46 -16.90 -11.00
CA ALA A 233 13.75 -16.72 -11.63
C ALA A 233 13.57 -15.74 -12.78
N TYR A 234 14.17 -14.56 -12.69
CA TYR A 234 14.16 -13.58 -13.77
C TYR A 234 15.20 -14.02 -14.84
N PRO A 235 14.79 -14.17 -16.11
CA PRO A 235 15.73 -14.25 -17.20
C PRO A 235 16.46 -12.91 -17.32
N THR A 236 17.77 -12.93 -17.52
CA THR A 236 18.60 -11.75 -17.79
C THR A 236 18.22 -10.99 -19.07
N ASP A 237 17.29 -11.53 -19.84
CA ASP A 237 16.83 -11.01 -21.13
C ASP A 237 15.38 -10.49 -21.08
N ASP A 238 14.86 -10.14 -19.89
CA ASP A 238 13.50 -9.62 -19.75
C ASP A 238 13.38 -8.25 -20.44
N PRO A 239 12.47 -8.11 -21.44
CA PRO A 239 12.21 -6.84 -22.12
C PRO A 239 11.82 -5.71 -21.16
N ILE A 240 11.21 -6.02 -20.01
CA ILE A 240 10.81 -5.06 -18.97
C ILE A 240 12.05 -4.51 -18.28
N ALA A 241 13.04 -5.33 -17.95
CA ALA A 241 14.31 -4.88 -17.35
C ALA A 241 15.11 -3.98 -18.32
N GLN A 242 15.07 -4.28 -19.61
CA GLN A 242 15.68 -3.44 -20.65
C GLN A 242 14.94 -2.10 -20.80
N GLN A 243 13.61 -2.11 -20.79
CA GLN A 243 12.77 -0.90 -20.86
C GLN A 243 12.99 0.02 -19.64
N ILE A 244 13.16 -0.57 -18.46
CA ILE A 244 13.48 0.15 -17.20
C ILE A 244 14.83 0.83 -17.32
N SER A 245 15.85 0.12 -17.80
CA SER A 245 17.20 0.68 -18.02
C SER A 245 17.22 1.84 -19.03
N GLU A 246 16.43 1.75 -20.12
CA GLU A 246 16.27 2.83 -21.08
C GLU A 246 15.54 4.06 -20.52
N ASN A 247 14.51 3.85 -19.71
CA ASN A 247 13.76 4.94 -19.09
C ASN A 247 14.61 5.69 -18.07
N LEU A 248 15.44 5.00 -17.30
CA LEU A 248 16.38 5.62 -16.36
C LEU A 248 17.43 6.47 -17.06
N ARG A 249 18.01 6.02 -18.19
CA ARG A 249 18.95 6.81 -19.00
C ARG A 249 18.37 8.09 -19.58
N LYS A 250 17.03 8.19 -19.67
CA LYS A 250 16.33 9.41 -20.11
C LYS A 250 16.03 10.40 -18.97
N ILE A 251 16.19 9.96 -17.72
CA ILE A 251 15.87 10.74 -16.51
C ILE A 251 17.16 11.31 -15.88
N TYR A 252 18.30 10.66 -16.12
CA TYR A 252 19.64 11.06 -15.72
C TYR A 252 20.48 11.46 -16.92
#